data_3a8f9e579f916aee375b51304ca91b98
#
_entry.id   3a8f9e579f916aee375b51304ca91b98
#
_cell.length_a   1.000
_cell.length_b   1.000
_cell.length_c   1.000
_cell.angle_alpha   90.00
_cell.angle_beta   90.00
_cell.angle_gamma   90.00
#
_symmetry.space_group_name_H-M   'P 1'
#
loop_
_entity.id
_entity.type
_entity.pdbx_description
1 polymer ?
#
loop_
_entity_poly.entity_id
_entity_poly.type
_entity_poly.pdbx_seq_one_letter_code
_entity_poly.pdbx_strand_id
1 'polypeptide(L)'
;MVDGAENGSPALSSENDTRITPIGRFIRKTHLDEIPQFFNVITGSMSLVGPRPEREYYIKQIIKRAPHYTHLHKLRPGITSWGQVKCGYASNIDEMLERLTYDMMYLKNISLYIDFKILIYTILVSIKGNGK
;
A
#
# COMPACT_ATOMS: atom_id res chain seq x y z
N MET A 1 -11.42 -12.74 4.68
CA MET A 1 -10.61 -13.68 5.49
C MET A 1 -11.56 -14.52 6.31
N VAL A 2 -11.11 -15.71 6.76
CA VAL A 2 -11.88 -16.55 7.67
C VAL A 2 -11.94 -15.91 9.07
N ASP A 3 -12.97 -16.25 9.85
CA ASP A 3 -13.09 -15.75 11.23
C ASP A 3 -11.90 -16.23 12.09
N GLY A 4 -11.37 -15.35 12.93
CA GLY A 4 -10.21 -15.65 13.77
C GLY A 4 -8.86 -15.72 13.03
N ALA A 5 -8.77 -15.20 11.81
CA ALA A 5 -7.56 -15.24 10.98
C ALA A 5 -6.31 -14.58 11.61
N GLU A 6 -6.49 -13.72 12.60
CA GLU A 6 -5.42 -12.97 13.28
C GLU A 6 -5.47 -13.19 14.80
N ASN A 7 -5.57 -14.43 15.25
CA ASN A 7 -5.47 -14.77 16.67
C ASN A 7 -4.04 -14.58 17.16
N GLY A 8 -3.71 -13.39 17.64
CA GLY A 8 -2.38 -13.05 18.14
C GLY A 8 -1.82 -11.75 17.55
N SER A 9 -0.66 -11.80 16.92
CA SER A 9 -0.05 -10.64 16.26
C SER A 9 -0.57 -10.44 14.85
N PRO A 10 -0.71 -9.18 14.37
CA PRO A 10 -1.03 -8.90 12.98
C PRO A 10 -0.03 -9.54 12.03
N ALA A 11 -0.52 -10.27 11.03
CA ALA A 11 0.31 -10.93 10.04
C ALA A 11 0.10 -10.31 8.66
N LEU A 12 1.19 -10.16 7.90
CA LEU A 12 1.13 -9.74 6.51
C LEU A 12 0.51 -10.85 5.65
N SER A 13 -0.26 -10.48 4.65
CA SER A 13 -0.84 -11.43 3.71
C SER A 13 0.22 -11.87 2.71
N SER A 14 0.30 -13.17 2.45
CA SER A 14 1.10 -13.76 1.39
C SER A 14 0.24 -14.16 0.20
N GLU A 15 0.87 -14.47 -0.92
CA GLU A 15 0.18 -14.86 -2.16
C GLU A 15 -0.69 -16.12 -1.98
N ASN A 16 -0.23 -17.07 -1.17
CA ASN A 16 -0.93 -18.32 -0.87
C ASN A 16 -1.47 -18.39 0.58
N ASP A 17 -1.98 -17.25 1.06
CA ASP A 17 -2.52 -17.16 2.42
C ASP A 17 -3.78 -18.03 2.58
N THR A 18 -3.69 -19.07 3.37
CA THR A 18 -4.80 -20.01 3.65
C THR A 18 -5.95 -19.38 4.41
N ARG A 19 -5.74 -18.19 5.01
CA ARG A 19 -6.77 -17.42 5.72
C ARG A 19 -7.73 -16.69 4.78
N ILE A 20 -7.43 -16.68 3.48
CA ILE A 20 -8.25 -16.00 2.47
C ILE A 20 -9.27 -16.99 1.91
N THR A 21 -10.56 -16.64 2.02
CA THR A 21 -11.64 -17.40 1.41
C THR A 21 -11.55 -17.36 -0.12
N PRO A 22 -12.13 -18.35 -0.85
CA PRO A 22 -12.14 -18.34 -2.32
C PRO A 22 -12.73 -17.04 -2.90
N ILE A 23 -13.82 -16.56 -2.31
CA ILE A 23 -14.45 -15.27 -2.69
C ILE A 23 -13.48 -14.10 -2.42
N GLY A 24 -12.82 -14.10 -1.26
CA GLY A 24 -11.83 -13.07 -0.91
C GLY A 24 -10.63 -13.06 -1.87
N ARG A 25 -10.24 -14.23 -2.37
CA ARG A 25 -9.18 -14.33 -3.39
C ARG A 25 -9.62 -13.73 -4.72
N PHE A 26 -10.85 -14.00 -5.15
CA PHE A 26 -11.42 -13.38 -6.35
C PHE A 26 -11.50 -11.85 -6.22
N ILE A 27 -12.02 -11.33 -5.11
CA ILE A 27 -12.15 -9.90 -4.84
C ILE A 27 -10.77 -9.21 -4.86
N ARG A 28 -9.75 -9.81 -4.25
CA ARG A 28 -8.37 -9.27 -4.28
C ARG A 28 -7.76 -9.31 -5.67
N LYS A 29 -7.95 -10.40 -6.41
CA LYS A 29 -7.43 -10.54 -7.79
C LYS A 29 -8.04 -9.49 -8.73
N THR A 30 -9.27 -9.08 -8.49
CA THR A 30 -9.99 -8.07 -9.28
C THR A 30 -9.88 -6.66 -8.71
N HIS A 31 -9.16 -6.48 -7.58
CA HIS A 31 -9.04 -5.21 -6.85
C HIS A 31 -10.38 -4.57 -6.45
N LEU A 32 -11.44 -5.36 -6.34
CA LEU A 32 -12.77 -4.90 -5.90
C LEU A 32 -12.77 -4.43 -4.44
N ASP A 33 -11.85 -4.93 -3.63
CA ASP A 33 -11.62 -4.51 -2.25
C ASP A 33 -11.07 -3.07 -2.13
N GLU A 34 -10.55 -2.53 -3.22
CA GLU A 34 -10.04 -1.16 -3.25
C GLU A 34 -11.11 -0.13 -3.65
N ILE A 35 -12.26 -0.57 -4.21
CA ILE A 35 -13.35 0.34 -4.61
C ILE A 35 -13.83 1.25 -3.46
N PRO A 36 -14.04 0.77 -2.22
CA PRO A 36 -14.44 1.63 -1.11
C PRO A 36 -13.45 2.76 -0.80
N GLN A 37 -12.18 2.60 -1.17
CA GLN A 37 -11.16 3.64 -0.96
C GLN A 37 -11.42 4.89 -1.82
N PHE A 38 -12.10 4.74 -2.97
CA PHE A 38 -12.49 5.89 -3.80
C PHE A 38 -13.47 6.82 -3.08
N PHE A 39 -14.32 6.30 -2.20
CA PHE A 39 -15.15 7.15 -1.33
C PHE A 39 -14.29 8.01 -0.40
N ASN A 40 -13.22 7.45 0.13
CA ASN A 40 -12.27 8.20 0.96
C ASN A 40 -11.52 9.28 0.17
N VAL A 41 -11.30 9.07 -1.13
CA VAL A 41 -10.74 10.10 -2.02
C VAL A 41 -11.75 11.22 -2.23
N ILE A 42 -13.01 10.91 -2.50
CA ILE A 42 -14.08 11.90 -2.69
C ILE A 42 -14.28 12.72 -1.43
N THR A 43 -14.27 12.11 -0.25
CA THR A 43 -14.41 12.80 1.04
C THR A 43 -13.15 13.57 1.44
N GLY A 44 -12.03 13.38 0.76
CA GLY A 44 -10.76 14.07 1.00
C GLY A 44 -9.87 13.46 2.10
N SER A 45 -10.24 12.31 2.67
CA SER A 45 -9.41 11.60 3.66
C SER A 45 -8.26 10.81 3.03
N MET A 46 -8.37 10.47 1.75
CA MET A 46 -7.32 9.84 0.95
C MET A 46 -7.05 10.61 -0.34
N SER A 47 -5.91 10.35 -0.97
CA SER A 47 -5.56 10.81 -2.31
C SER A 47 -5.47 9.63 -3.28
N LEU A 48 -5.47 9.88 -4.58
CA LEU A 48 -5.19 8.83 -5.58
C LEU A 48 -3.74 8.37 -5.46
N VAL A 49 -2.81 9.30 -5.35
CA VAL A 49 -1.38 9.04 -5.18
C VAL A 49 -0.93 9.56 -3.82
N GLY A 50 -0.21 8.73 -3.09
CA GLY A 50 0.32 9.06 -1.77
C GLY A 50 0.92 7.82 -1.10
N PRO A 51 1.57 7.98 0.05
CA PRO A 51 2.13 6.85 0.78
C PRO A 51 1.04 5.86 1.16
N ARG A 52 1.33 4.56 1.06
CA ARG A 52 0.38 3.53 1.47
C ARG A 52 0.15 3.57 2.97
N PRO A 53 -1.10 3.55 3.42
CA PRO A 53 -1.39 3.47 4.85
C PRO A 53 -0.97 2.10 5.39
N GLU A 54 -0.15 2.10 6.42
CA GLU A 54 0.29 0.90 7.12
C GLU A 54 -0.44 0.73 8.45
N ARG A 55 -0.50 -0.48 8.97
CA ARG A 55 -1.05 -0.75 10.30
C ARG A 55 -0.13 -0.17 11.38
N GLU A 56 -0.68 0.36 12.44
CA GLU A 56 0.09 0.96 13.56
C GLU A 56 1.15 0.02 14.13
N TYR A 57 0.87 -1.28 14.17
CA TYR A 57 1.82 -2.30 14.61
C TYR A 57 3.12 -2.28 13.81
N TYR A 58 3.04 -2.19 12.48
CA TYR A 58 4.21 -2.11 11.61
C TYR A 58 4.85 -0.73 11.60
N ILE A 59 4.04 0.33 11.71
CA ILE A 59 4.54 1.71 11.80
C ILE A 59 5.51 1.85 12.97
N LYS A 60 5.18 1.32 14.15
CA LYS A 60 6.05 1.35 15.32
C LYS A 60 7.40 0.66 15.07
N GLN A 61 7.40 -0.46 14.35
CA GLN A 61 8.62 -1.18 13.99
C GLN A 61 9.44 -0.43 12.93
N ILE A 62 8.78 0.17 11.94
CA ILE A 62 9.43 0.96 10.90
C ILE A 62 10.10 2.19 11.51
N ILE A 63 9.42 2.92 12.40
CA ILE A 63 9.95 4.12 13.05
C ILE A 63 11.19 3.82 13.88
N LYS A 64 11.28 2.64 14.53
CA LYS A 64 12.47 2.23 15.27
C LYS A 64 13.71 2.13 14.38
N ARG A 65 13.55 1.70 13.13
CA ARG A 65 14.64 1.51 12.15
C ARG A 65 14.83 2.72 11.24
N ALA A 66 13.76 3.46 10.97
CA ALA A 66 13.72 4.62 10.07
C ALA A 66 12.83 5.72 10.67
N PRO A 67 13.34 6.54 11.62
CA PRO A 67 12.55 7.60 12.28
C PRO A 67 11.98 8.62 11.31
N HIS A 68 12.60 8.83 10.15
CA HIS A 68 12.12 9.74 9.10
C HIS A 68 10.81 9.30 8.44
N TYR A 69 10.34 8.06 8.69
CA TYR A 69 9.01 7.60 8.25
C TYR A 69 7.89 8.53 8.70
N THR A 70 8.03 9.18 9.86
CA THR A 70 7.03 10.13 10.38
C THR A 70 6.75 11.29 9.43
N HIS A 71 7.66 11.65 8.55
CA HIS A 71 7.44 12.69 7.55
C HIS A 71 6.36 12.33 6.53
N LEU A 72 6.15 11.03 6.25
CA LEU A 72 5.10 10.57 5.37
C LEU A 72 3.69 10.80 5.92
N HIS A 73 3.54 10.91 7.24
CA HIS A 73 2.25 11.19 7.88
C HIS A 73 1.74 12.62 7.59
N LYS A 74 2.57 13.49 7.05
CA LYS A 74 2.17 14.83 6.57
C LYS A 74 1.36 14.77 5.28
N LEU A 75 1.46 13.67 4.53
CA LEU A 75 0.71 13.43 3.32
C LEU A 75 -0.55 12.63 3.60
N ARG A 76 -1.58 12.86 2.78
CA ARG A 76 -2.74 11.97 2.76
C ARG A 76 -2.32 10.60 2.22
N PRO A 77 -2.79 9.50 2.82
CA PRO A 77 -2.54 8.18 2.28
C PRO A 77 -3.13 8.06 0.87
N GLY A 78 -2.43 7.37 -0.02
CA GLY A 78 -2.85 7.15 -1.40
C GLY A 78 -3.43 5.77 -1.63
N ILE A 79 -4.25 5.63 -2.66
CA ILE A 79 -4.67 4.32 -3.20
C ILE A 79 -3.45 3.62 -3.79
N THR A 80 -2.63 4.37 -4.53
CA THR A 80 -1.34 3.90 -5.06
C THR A 80 -0.20 4.78 -4.59
N SER A 81 1.01 4.23 -4.54
CA SER A 81 2.22 4.94 -4.17
C SER A 81 3.38 4.62 -5.11
N TRP A 82 4.38 5.50 -5.13
CA TRP A 82 5.61 5.25 -5.89
C TRP A 82 6.32 3.99 -5.42
N GLY A 83 6.39 3.80 -4.09
CA GLY A 83 6.96 2.59 -3.49
C GLY A 83 6.21 1.32 -3.87
N GLN A 84 4.88 1.36 -3.89
CA GLN A 84 4.06 0.21 -4.27
C GLN A 84 4.26 -0.17 -5.75
N VAL A 85 4.34 0.80 -6.64
CA VAL A 85 4.57 0.57 -8.08
C VAL A 85 5.96 -0.04 -8.34
N LYS A 86 6.98 0.36 -7.58
CA LYS A 86 8.36 -0.10 -7.74
C LYS A 86 8.65 -1.43 -7.06
N CYS A 87 8.14 -1.64 -5.86
CA CYS A 87 8.46 -2.79 -5.01
C CYS A 87 7.30 -3.78 -4.87
N GLY A 88 6.08 -3.41 -5.26
CA GLY A 88 4.89 -4.21 -5.02
C GLY A 88 4.43 -4.22 -3.57
N TYR A 89 3.72 -5.29 -3.16
CA TYR A 89 3.30 -5.48 -1.78
C TYR A 89 4.48 -5.96 -0.92
N ALA A 90 4.66 -5.33 0.23
CA ALA A 90 5.68 -5.73 1.19
C ALA A 90 5.21 -6.94 2.02
N SER A 91 6.05 -7.95 2.11
CA SER A 91 5.82 -9.19 2.88
C SER A 91 6.55 -9.17 4.23
N ASN A 92 7.48 -8.25 4.42
CA ASN A 92 8.27 -8.08 5.64
C ASN A 92 8.67 -6.63 5.87
N ILE A 93 9.27 -6.36 7.01
CA ILE A 93 9.72 -5.01 7.40
C ILE A 93 10.80 -4.47 6.47
N ASP A 94 11.72 -5.31 5.99
CA ASP A 94 12.81 -4.87 5.10
C ASP A 94 12.26 -4.39 3.76
N GLU A 95 11.28 -5.07 3.18
CA GLU A 95 10.58 -4.62 1.98
C GLU A 95 9.77 -3.33 2.21
N MET A 96 9.20 -3.17 3.42
CA MET A 96 8.55 -1.92 3.81
C MET A 96 9.54 -0.75 3.87
N LEU A 97 10.75 -0.98 4.36
CA LEU A 97 11.81 0.03 4.40
C LEU A 97 12.32 0.39 3.00
N GLU A 98 12.44 -0.59 2.11
CA GLU A 98 12.78 -0.34 0.70
C GLU A 98 11.69 0.52 0.03
N ARG A 99 10.43 0.15 0.21
CA ARG A 99 9.29 0.92 -0.30
C ARG A 99 9.26 2.35 0.26
N LEU A 100 9.61 2.51 1.53
CA LEU A 100 9.73 3.82 2.18
C LEU A 100 10.70 4.74 1.44
N THR A 101 11.81 4.23 0.93
CA THR A 101 12.79 5.02 0.18
C THR A 101 12.16 5.70 -1.04
N TYR A 102 11.35 4.97 -1.79
CA TYR A 102 10.64 5.51 -2.94
C TYR A 102 9.55 6.51 -2.54
N ASP A 103 8.81 6.23 -1.48
CA ASP A 103 7.78 7.14 -0.99
C ASP A 103 8.39 8.44 -0.42
N MET A 104 9.59 8.39 0.15
CA MET A 104 10.35 9.57 0.54
C MET A 104 10.84 10.37 -0.67
N MET A 105 11.24 9.71 -1.76
CA MET A 105 11.55 10.41 -3.01
C MET A 105 10.33 11.12 -3.58
N TYR A 106 9.16 10.49 -3.50
CA TYR A 106 7.90 11.11 -3.88
C TYR A 106 7.62 12.35 -3.05
N LEU A 107 7.73 12.26 -1.72
CA LEU A 107 7.52 13.39 -0.81
C LEU A 107 8.37 14.62 -1.18
N LYS A 108 9.61 14.38 -1.60
CA LYS A 108 10.55 15.45 -1.99
C LYS A 108 10.23 16.07 -3.36
N ASN A 109 9.49 15.38 -4.21
CA ASN A 109 9.28 15.74 -5.61
C ASN A 109 7.80 15.73 -6.01
N ILE A 110 6.89 16.04 -5.09
CA ILE A 110 5.46 16.05 -5.37
C ILE A 110 5.17 17.02 -6.51
N SER A 111 4.54 16.49 -7.57
CA SER A 111 4.06 17.28 -8.71
C SER A 111 2.96 16.51 -9.44
N LEU A 112 2.11 17.23 -10.17
CA LEU A 112 1.09 16.60 -11.02
C LEU A 112 1.72 15.65 -12.05
N TYR A 113 2.89 15.99 -12.57
CA TYR A 113 3.61 15.14 -13.51
C TYR A 113 3.97 13.79 -12.89
N ILE A 114 4.49 13.78 -11.66
CA ILE A 114 4.85 12.55 -10.95
C ILE A 114 3.60 11.75 -10.59
N ASP A 115 2.52 12.41 -10.17
CA ASP A 115 1.25 11.76 -9.89
C ASP A 115 0.70 11.05 -11.13
N PHE A 116 0.67 11.70 -12.28
CA PHE A 116 0.28 11.09 -13.55
C PHE A 116 1.17 9.91 -13.93
N LYS A 117 2.48 10.07 -13.75
CA LYS A 117 3.44 8.99 -14.02
C LYS A 117 3.17 7.76 -13.15
N ILE A 118 2.92 7.95 -11.86
CA ILE A 118 2.60 6.87 -10.93
C ILE A 118 1.28 6.19 -11.32
N LEU A 119 0.25 6.95 -11.68
CA LEU A 119 -1.03 6.39 -12.14
C LEU A 119 -0.89 5.54 -13.40
N ILE A 120 -0.12 5.99 -14.38
CA ILE A 120 0.16 5.22 -15.61
C ILE A 120 0.89 3.92 -15.26
N TYR A 121 1.93 3.97 -14.42
CA TYR A 121 2.65 2.79 -13.98
C TYR A 121 1.75 1.82 -13.19
N THR A 122 0.85 2.35 -12.35
CA THR A 122 -0.12 1.53 -11.61
C THR A 122 -1.00 0.73 -12.58
N ILE A 123 -1.52 1.38 -13.62
CA ILE A 123 -2.34 0.70 -14.65
C ILE A 123 -1.51 -0.37 -15.36
N LEU A 124 -0.29 -0.06 -15.77
CA LEU A 124 0.58 -1.00 -16.47
C LEU A 124 0.93 -2.22 -15.60
N VAL A 125 1.21 -2.03 -14.32
CA VAL A 125 1.49 -3.12 -13.37
C VAL A 125 0.24 -3.98 -13.15
N SER A 126 -0.93 -3.35 -13.03
CA SER A 126 -2.21 -4.06 -12.86
C SER A 126 -2.55 -4.93 -14.08
N ILE A 127 -2.35 -4.41 -15.30
CA ILE A 127 -2.61 -5.17 -16.54
C ILE A 127 -1.64 -6.34 -16.70
N LYS A 128 -0.36 -6.16 -16.31
CA LYS A 128 0.65 -7.25 -16.39
C LYS A 128 0.44 -8.34 -15.35
N GLY A 129 -0.53 -8.20 -14.46
CA GLY A 129 -0.81 -9.17 -13.40
C GLY A 129 0.29 -9.29 -12.33
N ASN A 130 1.25 -8.39 -12.34
CA ASN A 130 2.34 -8.34 -11.34
C ASN A 130 1.95 -7.59 -10.05
N GLY A 131 0.68 -7.23 -9.90
CA GLY A 131 0.13 -6.77 -8.63
C GLY A 131 0.00 -7.97 -7.70
N LYS A 132 1.08 -8.27 -6.98
CA LYS A 132 1.07 -9.27 -5.92
C LYS A 132 0.20 -8.81 -4.76
#